data_b5ffe91966aa21ca7539b4eb4d539bb6
#
_entry.id   b5ffe91966aa21ca7539b4eb4d539bb6
#
_cell.length_a   1.000
_cell.length_b   1.000
_cell.length_c   1.000
_cell.angle_alpha   90.00
_cell.angle_beta   90.00
_cell.angle_gamma   90.00
#
_symmetry.space_group_name_H-M   'P 1'
#
loop_
_entity.id
_entity.type
_entity.pdbx_description
1 polymer ?
#
loop_
_entity_poly.entity_id
_entity_poly.type
_entity_poly.pdbx_seq_one_letter_code
_entity_poly.pdbx_strand_id
1 'polypeptide(L)'
;MGRVLQKTLSRNDVGATGGHQAGILIPKSVVALHVFPALDREQKNPRAVLEGFDEEGKPWKLNYIYYNSRLFGGTRDEFRLTGISRFLKAGDARVGDGLQFEERGDGTYWLRIVQQGRDVQEAAHAEQTPVEKAPVSPPEAAPAADNGLSPEELEFLRHALEGTEWSIT
;
A
#
# COMPACT_ATOMS: atom_id res chain seq x y z
N MET A 1 16.08 -1.73 -5.72
CA MET A 1 15.18 -0.68 -5.17
C MET A 1 13.77 -1.23 -5.19
N GLY A 2 13.10 -1.28 -4.05
CA GLY A 2 11.70 -1.71 -3.97
C GLY A 2 10.80 -0.75 -4.74
N ARG A 3 9.74 -1.28 -5.35
CA ARG A 3 8.72 -0.45 -5.99
C ARG A 3 7.83 0.13 -4.91
N VAL A 4 7.64 1.43 -4.92
CA VAL A 4 6.74 2.12 -4.00
C VAL A 4 5.45 2.45 -4.73
N LEU A 5 4.36 1.86 -4.28
CA LEU A 5 3.00 2.24 -4.66
C LEU A 5 2.46 3.22 -3.63
N GLN A 6 1.87 4.28 -4.10
CA GLN A 6 1.19 5.25 -3.24
C GLN A 6 -0.27 5.37 -3.65
N LYS A 7 -1.15 5.41 -2.67
CA LYS A 7 -2.57 5.70 -2.83
C LYS A 7 -2.95 6.92 -2.02
N THR A 8 -3.62 7.89 -2.64
CA THR A 8 -4.29 8.95 -1.90
C THR A 8 -5.57 8.41 -1.26
N LEU A 9 -5.72 8.59 0.05
CA LEU A 9 -6.83 8.04 0.81
C LEU A 9 -8.11 8.85 0.59
N SER A 10 -9.15 8.14 0.18
CA SER A 10 -10.50 8.70 0.01
C SER A 10 -11.31 8.62 1.31
N ARG A 11 -12.47 9.28 1.33
CA ARG A 11 -13.43 9.20 2.45
C ARG A 11 -13.86 7.77 2.76
N ASN A 12 -13.97 6.93 1.73
CA ASN A 12 -14.35 5.54 1.89
C ASN A 12 -13.23 4.69 2.54
N ASP A 13 -11.97 4.97 2.18
CA ASP A 13 -10.82 4.24 2.69
C ASP A 13 -10.62 4.45 4.20
N VAL A 14 -10.83 5.67 4.67
CA VAL A 14 -10.71 6.02 6.11
C VAL A 14 -12.00 5.75 6.90
N GLY A 15 -13.05 5.23 6.24
CA GLY A 15 -14.32 4.89 6.89
C GLY A 15 -15.23 6.09 7.21
N ALA A 16 -14.94 7.26 6.63
CA ALA A 16 -15.73 8.50 6.88
C ALA A 16 -17.11 8.50 6.23
N THR A 17 -17.43 7.51 5.38
CA THR A 17 -18.72 7.38 4.71
C THR A 17 -19.74 6.55 5.48
N GLY A 18 -19.34 5.89 6.59
CA GLY A 18 -20.20 4.95 7.33
C GLY A 18 -20.55 3.68 6.53
N GLY A 19 -20.05 3.53 5.32
CA GLY A 19 -20.28 2.35 4.48
C GLY A 19 -19.55 1.11 5.02
N HIS A 20 -20.20 -0.05 4.91
CA HIS A 20 -19.61 -1.35 5.32
C HIS A 20 -18.59 -1.90 4.29
N GLN A 21 -18.07 -1.06 3.41
CA GLN A 21 -17.06 -1.51 2.44
C GLN A 21 -15.71 -1.63 3.14
N ALA A 22 -15.40 -2.85 3.58
CA ALA A 22 -14.10 -3.14 4.16
C ALA A 22 -13.02 -3.12 3.08
N GLY A 23 -11.98 -2.30 3.31
CA GLY A 23 -10.74 -2.34 2.54
C GLY A 23 -10.68 -1.38 1.34
N ILE A 24 -9.47 -1.29 0.82
CA ILE A 24 -9.08 -0.41 -0.28
C ILE A 24 -9.28 -1.14 -1.61
N LEU A 25 -9.87 -0.46 -2.59
CA LEU A 25 -9.97 -0.95 -3.96
C LEU A 25 -8.60 -0.88 -4.64
N ILE A 26 -8.17 -1.99 -5.25
CA ILE A 26 -6.95 -2.08 -6.04
C ILE A 26 -7.33 -2.09 -7.51
N PRO A 27 -7.00 -1.07 -8.30
CA PRO A 27 -7.24 -1.05 -9.74
C PRO A 27 -6.50 -2.18 -10.46
N LYS A 28 -7.07 -2.67 -11.56
CA LYS A 28 -6.44 -3.73 -12.37
C LYS A 28 -5.09 -3.30 -12.96
N SER A 29 -4.90 -2.01 -13.21
CA SER A 29 -3.61 -1.43 -13.60
C SER A 29 -2.54 -1.62 -12.52
N VAL A 30 -2.89 -1.44 -11.24
CA VAL A 30 -1.99 -1.70 -10.11
C VAL A 30 -1.69 -3.20 -9.96
N VAL A 31 -2.69 -4.07 -10.20
CA VAL A 31 -2.47 -5.53 -10.22
C VAL A 31 -1.46 -5.93 -11.29
N ALA A 32 -1.49 -5.29 -12.45
CA ALA A 32 -0.55 -5.54 -13.55
C ALA A 32 0.91 -5.17 -13.21
N LEU A 33 1.14 -4.39 -12.15
CA LEU A 33 2.48 -4.05 -11.68
C LEU A 33 3.18 -5.20 -10.94
N HIS A 34 2.45 -6.29 -10.66
CA HIS A 34 2.97 -7.44 -9.91
C HIS A 34 3.58 -7.10 -8.53
N VAL A 35 3.17 -5.98 -7.92
CA VAL A 35 3.56 -5.63 -6.55
C VAL A 35 2.85 -6.54 -5.54
N PHE A 36 1.64 -7.00 -5.89
CA PHE A 36 0.89 -7.98 -5.10
C PHE A 36 0.99 -9.37 -5.72
N PRO A 37 0.91 -10.44 -4.91
CA PRO A 37 1.03 -11.80 -5.42
C PRO A 37 -0.08 -12.13 -6.42
N ALA A 38 0.23 -13.00 -7.38
CA ALA A 38 -0.76 -13.52 -8.31
C ALA A 38 -1.82 -14.34 -7.55
N LEU A 39 -3.09 -14.14 -7.91
CA LEU A 39 -4.21 -14.91 -7.35
C LEU A 39 -4.77 -15.86 -8.41
N ASP A 40 -5.11 -17.08 -7.98
CA ASP A 40 -5.74 -18.07 -8.83
C ASP A 40 -7.15 -17.62 -9.24
N ARG A 41 -7.33 -17.27 -10.52
CA ARG A 41 -8.59 -16.76 -11.05
C ARG A 41 -9.65 -17.84 -11.23
N GLU A 42 -9.28 -19.10 -11.23
CA GLU A 42 -10.22 -20.22 -11.35
C GLU A 42 -10.92 -20.51 -10.03
N GLN A 43 -10.31 -20.10 -8.92
CA GLN A 43 -10.91 -20.17 -7.59
C GLN A 43 -11.88 -19.00 -7.36
N LYS A 44 -13.02 -19.27 -6.72
CA LYS A 44 -13.96 -18.22 -6.33
C LYS A 44 -13.43 -17.41 -5.15
N ASN A 45 -13.31 -16.09 -5.35
CA ASN A 45 -12.78 -15.14 -4.38
C ASN A 45 -11.40 -15.56 -3.82
N PRO A 46 -10.40 -15.79 -4.67
CA PRO A 46 -9.08 -16.16 -4.23
C PRO A 46 -8.47 -15.03 -3.40
N ARG A 47 -7.63 -15.41 -2.43
CA ARG A 47 -7.02 -14.46 -1.51
C ARG A 47 -5.59 -14.85 -1.15
N ALA A 48 -4.78 -13.85 -0.86
CA ALA A 48 -3.47 -14.01 -0.25
C ALA A 48 -3.38 -13.18 1.03
N VAL A 49 -2.71 -13.71 2.03
CA VAL A 49 -2.37 -12.95 3.24
C VAL A 49 -1.04 -12.26 2.99
N LEU A 50 -1.02 -10.94 3.19
CA LEU A 50 0.18 -10.12 3.08
C LEU A 50 0.65 -9.74 4.47
N GLU A 51 1.96 -9.81 4.70
CA GLU A 51 2.58 -9.30 5.92
C GLU A 51 3.20 -7.94 5.63
N GLY A 52 2.70 -6.93 6.31
CA GLY A 52 3.23 -5.58 6.24
C GLY A 52 3.86 -5.18 7.58
N PHE A 53 4.83 -4.29 7.52
CA PHE A 53 5.47 -3.69 8.69
C PHE A 53 5.38 -2.18 8.58
N ASP A 54 5.06 -1.51 9.68
CA ASP A 54 5.13 -0.06 9.75
C ASP A 54 6.55 0.44 10.04
N GLU A 55 6.71 1.76 10.15
CA GLU A 55 8.01 2.40 10.40
C GLU A 55 8.61 2.01 11.77
N GLU A 56 7.80 1.55 12.71
CA GLU A 56 8.22 1.05 14.02
C GLU A 56 8.55 -0.46 13.98
N GLY A 57 8.37 -1.11 12.82
CA GLY A 57 8.57 -2.56 12.65
C GLY A 57 7.43 -3.41 13.20
N LYS A 58 6.29 -2.81 13.50
CA LYS A 58 5.11 -3.53 13.97
C LYS A 58 4.44 -4.28 12.82
N PRO A 59 4.15 -5.59 13.00
CA PRO A 59 3.56 -6.39 11.94
C PRO A 59 2.06 -6.13 11.77
N TRP A 60 1.61 -6.10 10.51
CA TRP A 60 0.22 -5.96 10.11
C TRP A 60 -0.14 -7.06 9.11
N LYS A 61 -1.23 -7.77 9.37
CA LYS A 61 -1.76 -8.78 8.44
C LYS A 61 -2.88 -8.17 7.61
N LEU A 62 -2.69 -8.20 6.29
CA LEU A 62 -3.63 -7.71 5.31
C LEU A 62 -4.13 -8.88 4.46
N ASN A 63 -5.34 -8.79 3.91
CA ASN A 63 -5.84 -9.78 2.98
C ASN A 63 -6.03 -9.12 1.61
N TYR A 64 -5.32 -9.61 0.63
CA TYR A 64 -5.50 -9.26 -0.77
C TYR A 64 -6.46 -10.25 -1.41
N ILE A 65 -7.60 -9.77 -1.92
CA ILE A 65 -8.72 -10.59 -2.37
C ILE A 65 -9.15 -10.14 -3.77
N TYR A 66 -9.36 -11.10 -4.67
CA TYR A 66 -10.04 -10.87 -5.92
C TYR A 66 -11.50 -11.32 -5.82
N TYR A 67 -12.41 -10.38 -5.77
CA TYR A 67 -13.85 -10.66 -5.83
C TYR A 67 -14.25 -10.88 -7.28
N ASN A 68 -14.18 -12.13 -7.74
CA ASN A 68 -14.36 -12.57 -9.11
C ASN A 68 -15.71 -13.24 -9.38
N SER A 69 -16.76 -12.87 -8.63
CA SER A 69 -18.08 -13.50 -8.79
C SER A 69 -18.65 -13.37 -10.20
N ARG A 70 -18.18 -12.40 -11.00
CA ARG A 70 -18.53 -12.27 -12.41
C ARG A 70 -18.21 -13.52 -13.22
N LEU A 71 -17.14 -14.24 -12.88
CA LEU A 71 -16.78 -15.51 -13.54
C LEU A 71 -17.70 -16.68 -13.11
N PHE A 72 -18.49 -16.48 -12.04
CA PHE A 72 -19.37 -17.48 -11.43
C PHE A 72 -20.85 -17.03 -11.41
N GLY A 73 -21.25 -16.23 -12.38
CA GLY A 73 -22.65 -15.79 -12.54
C GLY A 73 -23.08 -14.59 -11.67
N GLY A 74 -22.13 -13.94 -10.97
CA GLY A 74 -22.37 -12.70 -10.22
C GLY A 74 -21.93 -11.45 -10.98
N THR A 75 -21.79 -10.32 -10.27
CA THR A 75 -21.48 -9.01 -10.86
C THR A 75 -20.11 -8.45 -10.44
N ARG A 76 -19.52 -8.92 -9.35
CA ARG A 76 -18.27 -8.37 -8.81
C ARG A 76 -17.06 -8.85 -9.60
N ASP A 77 -16.20 -7.91 -9.96
CA ASP A 77 -14.94 -8.12 -10.67
C ASP A 77 -13.92 -7.06 -10.20
N GLU A 78 -13.48 -7.18 -8.94
CA GLU A 78 -12.65 -6.17 -8.29
C GLU A 78 -11.63 -6.79 -7.32
N PHE A 79 -10.45 -6.19 -7.25
CA PHE A 79 -9.45 -6.52 -6.25
C PHE A 79 -9.55 -5.59 -5.06
N ARG A 80 -9.43 -6.14 -3.85
CA ARG A 80 -9.44 -5.37 -2.60
C ARG A 80 -8.35 -5.80 -1.64
N LEU A 81 -7.84 -4.81 -0.92
CA LEU A 81 -6.98 -5.01 0.22
C LEU A 81 -7.78 -4.75 1.50
N THR A 82 -8.03 -5.78 2.28
CA THR A 82 -8.78 -5.71 3.53
C THR A 82 -7.88 -5.90 4.75
N GLY A 83 -8.37 -5.59 5.95
CA GLY A 83 -7.55 -5.61 7.17
C GLY A 83 -6.73 -4.34 7.40
N ILE A 84 -6.61 -3.47 6.40
CA ILE A 84 -5.83 -2.23 6.46
C ILE A 84 -6.42 -1.17 7.41
N SER A 85 -7.71 -1.22 7.70
CA SER A 85 -8.40 -0.20 8.50
C SER A 85 -7.83 -0.02 9.90
N ARG A 86 -7.27 -1.11 10.49
CA ARG A 86 -6.62 -1.03 11.80
C ARG A 86 -5.31 -0.23 11.73
N PHE A 87 -4.54 -0.43 10.67
CA PHE A 87 -3.32 0.32 10.40
C PHE A 87 -3.63 1.80 10.17
N LEU A 88 -4.61 2.12 9.31
CA LEU A 88 -5.03 3.49 9.04
C LEU A 88 -5.49 4.22 10.30
N LYS A 89 -6.26 3.55 11.17
CA LYS A 89 -6.69 4.11 12.46
C LYS A 89 -5.52 4.32 13.42
N ALA A 90 -4.59 3.39 13.50
CA ALA A 90 -3.42 3.51 14.39
C ALA A 90 -2.52 4.68 13.98
N GLY A 91 -2.40 4.96 12.69
CA GLY A 91 -1.65 6.09 12.15
C GLY A 91 -2.44 7.38 12.00
N ASP A 92 -3.65 7.48 12.56
CA ASP A 92 -4.57 8.65 12.43
C ASP A 92 -4.70 9.15 10.99
N ALA A 93 -4.83 8.21 10.04
CA ALA A 93 -4.95 8.50 8.62
C ALA A 93 -6.24 9.26 8.31
N ARG A 94 -6.13 10.28 7.47
CA ARG A 94 -7.24 11.16 7.05
C ARG A 94 -7.40 11.15 5.53
N VAL A 95 -8.53 11.68 5.10
CA VAL A 95 -8.79 11.90 3.67
C VAL A 95 -7.72 12.82 3.10
N GLY A 96 -7.13 12.41 1.98
CA GLY A 96 -6.05 13.13 1.31
C GLY A 96 -4.65 12.69 1.72
N ASP A 97 -4.48 11.98 2.85
CA ASP A 97 -3.18 11.40 3.20
C ASP A 97 -2.77 10.33 2.18
N GLY A 98 -1.48 10.10 2.04
CA GLY A 98 -0.90 9.06 1.19
C GLY A 98 -0.73 7.76 1.97
N LEU A 99 -1.15 6.64 1.41
CA LEU A 99 -0.79 5.31 1.89
C LEU A 99 0.24 4.72 0.94
N GLN A 100 1.44 4.45 1.44
CA GLN A 100 2.53 3.85 0.67
C GLN A 100 2.68 2.37 0.99
N PHE A 101 2.94 1.59 -0.06
CA PHE A 101 3.34 0.18 -0.01
C PHE A 101 4.67 0.03 -0.73
N GLU A 102 5.66 -0.51 -0.06
CA GLU A 102 6.93 -0.88 -0.65
C GLU A 102 7.15 -2.38 -0.49
N GLU A 103 7.27 -3.11 -1.60
CA GLU A 103 7.61 -4.52 -1.58
C GLU A 103 9.09 -4.71 -1.27
N ARG A 104 9.42 -5.59 -0.33
CA ARG A 104 10.78 -5.81 0.14
C ARG A 104 11.53 -6.93 -0.57
N GLY A 105 10.91 -7.58 -1.56
CA GLY A 105 11.53 -8.70 -2.29
C GLY A 105 11.51 -10.05 -1.57
N ASP A 106 11.14 -10.08 -0.29
CA ASP A 106 10.95 -11.29 0.52
C ASP A 106 9.45 -11.65 0.68
N GLY A 107 8.59 -10.96 -0.07
CA GLY A 107 7.12 -11.11 0.01
C GLY A 107 6.48 -10.34 1.17
N THR A 108 7.26 -9.54 1.89
CA THR A 108 6.74 -8.60 2.90
C THR A 108 6.67 -7.18 2.35
N TYR A 109 5.96 -6.31 3.06
CA TYR A 109 5.69 -4.94 2.63
C TYR A 109 6.03 -3.95 3.73
N TRP A 110 6.67 -2.83 3.37
CA TRP A 110 6.65 -1.65 4.21
C TRP A 110 5.38 -0.87 3.98
N LEU A 111 4.75 -0.45 5.09
CA LEU A 111 3.54 0.35 5.10
C LEU A 111 3.84 1.70 5.74
N ARG A 112 3.53 2.77 5.03
CA ARG A 112 3.72 4.13 5.53
C ARG A 112 2.49 4.98 5.26
N ILE A 113 2.13 5.84 6.21
CA ILE A 113 1.13 6.89 6.02
C ILE A 113 1.87 8.22 5.86
N VAL A 114 1.75 8.83 4.68
CA VAL A 114 2.28 10.16 4.39
C VAL A 114 1.18 11.17 4.65
N GLN A 115 1.29 11.88 5.75
CA GLN A 115 0.30 12.88 6.14
C GLN A 115 0.44 14.13 5.26
N GLN A 116 -0.58 14.44 4.47
CA GLN A 116 -0.58 15.64 3.65
C GLN A 116 -1.07 16.85 4.46
N GLY A 117 -0.26 17.91 4.47
CA GLY A 117 -0.62 19.21 5.05
C GLY A 117 -0.40 19.37 6.55
N ARG A 118 0.23 18.42 7.24
CA ARG A 118 0.57 18.55 8.68
C ARG A 118 1.99 19.04 8.91
N ASP A 119 2.88 18.95 7.93
CA ASP A 119 4.29 19.29 8.07
C ASP A 119 4.58 20.79 8.25
N VAL A 120 3.56 21.65 8.16
CA VAL A 120 3.72 23.11 8.27
C VAL A 120 3.46 23.64 9.69
N GLN A 121 2.86 22.85 10.58
CA GLN A 121 2.47 23.33 11.91
C GLN A 121 3.26 22.71 13.07
N GLU A 122 3.99 21.62 12.85
CA GLU A 122 4.77 20.97 13.90
C GLU A 122 6.24 21.43 13.96
N ALA A 123 6.73 22.11 12.93
CA ALA A 123 8.07 22.72 12.91
C ALA A 123 8.21 23.97 13.82
N ALA A 124 7.12 24.45 14.41
CA ALA A 124 7.13 25.65 15.26
C ALA A 124 7.23 25.37 16.77
N HIS A 125 7.26 24.10 17.21
CA HIS A 125 7.26 23.75 18.65
C HIS A 125 8.26 22.71 19.13
N ALA A 126 9.24 22.35 18.31
CA ALA A 126 10.30 21.41 18.71
C ALA A 126 11.69 22.05 18.65
N GLU A 127 11.88 23.11 19.43
CA GLU A 127 13.21 23.55 19.88
C GLU A 127 13.33 23.21 21.35
N GLN A 128 14.04 22.13 21.66
CA GLN A 128 14.73 21.69 22.90
C GLN A 128 14.53 20.19 23.10
N THR A 129 15.47 19.33 22.94
CA THR A 129 16.78 19.02 23.47
C THR A 129 17.35 17.76 22.82
N PRO A 130 18.68 17.57 22.71
CA PRO A 130 19.28 16.40 22.08
C PRO A 130 19.47 15.25 23.06
N VAL A 131 19.05 14.06 22.67
CA VAL A 131 19.59 12.82 23.28
C VAL A 131 20.13 11.96 22.16
N GLU A 132 21.43 11.96 22.10
CA GLU A 132 22.33 11.09 21.38
C GLU A 132 22.02 9.62 21.68
N LYS A 133 21.70 8.81 20.66
CA LYS A 133 21.90 7.38 20.72
C LYS A 133 22.29 6.83 19.35
N ALA A 134 23.46 6.22 19.34
CA ALA A 134 24.25 5.73 18.23
C ALA A 134 23.51 4.77 17.26
N PRO A 135 24.00 4.67 15.99
CA PRO A 135 23.36 3.92 14.93
C PRO A 135 23.60 2.43 15.07
N VAL A 136 22.52 1.66 15.02
CA VAL A 136 22.59 0.21 14.78
C VAL A 136 22.60 0.01 13.27
N SER A 137 23.70 -0.49 12.77
CA SER A 137 23.87 -0.85 11.36
C SER A 137 22.91 -1.95 10.95
N PRO A 138 22.29 -1.86 9.76
CA PRO A 138 21.47 -2.95 9.23
C PRO A 138 22.33 -4.11 8.74
N PRO A 139 21.84 -5.36 8.81
CA PRO A 139 22.54 -6.50 8.23
C PRO A 139 22.54 -6.41 6.70
N GLU A 140 23.67 -6.75 6.16
CA GLU A 140 24.07 -6.80 4.75
C GLU A 140 23.06 -7.54 3.87
N ALA A 141 22.60 -6.87 2.82
CA ALA A 141 21.62 -7.39 1.87
C ALA A 141 22.23 -8.43 0.94
N ALA A 142 21.54 -9.56 0.80
CA ALA A 142 21.76 -10.50 -0.29
C ALA A 142 21.31 -9.88 -1.63
N PRO A 143 21.91 -10.27 -2.78
CA PRO A 143 21.67 -9.59 -4.05
C PRO A 143 20.23 -9.79 -4.54
N ALA A 144 19.52 -8.68 -4.73
CA ALA A 144 18.21 -8.63 -5.31
C ALA A 144 18.26 -9.09 -6.78
N ALA A 145 17.38 -10.01 -7.15
CA ALA A 145 17.10 -10.30 -8.55
C ALA A 145 16.52 -9.02 -9.20
N ASP A 146 17.16 -8.60 -10.27
CA ASP A 146 16.75 -7.45 -11.08
C ASP A 146 15.44 -7.78 -11.84
N ASN A 147 14.31 -7.44 -11.24
CA ASN A 147 13.00 -7.44 -11.87
C ASN A 147 12.56 -6.00 -12.21
N GLY A 148 13.50 -5.17 -12.60
CA GLY A 148 13.25 -3.81 -13.04
C GLY A 148 12.35 -3.77 -14.27
N LEU A 149 11.22 -3.08 -14.19
CA LEU A 149 10.47 -2.66 -15.38
C LEU A 149 11.34 -1.72 -16.20
N SER A 150 11.27 -1.83 -17.52
CA SER A 150 11.93 -0.87 -18.39
C SER A 150 11.37 0.55 -18.20
N PRO A 151 12.11 1.59 -18.52
CA PRO A 151 11.60 2.97 -18.45
C PRO A 151 10.30 3.18 -19.22
N GLU A 152 10.12 2.48 -20.36
CA GLU A 152 8.91 2.53 -21.17
C GLU A 152 7.71 1.88 -20.47
N GLU A 153 7.92 0.76 -19.76
CA GLU A 153 6.88 0.10 -18.97
C GLU A 153 6.47 0.98 -17.77
N LEU A 154 7.41 1.66 -17.14
CA LEU A 154 7.10 2.60 -16.05
C LEU A 154 6.28 3.80 -16.55
N GLU A 155 6.59 4.32 -17.74
CA GLU A 155 5.85 5.44 -18.32
C GLU A 155 4.43 5.03 -18.76
N PHE A 156 4.29 3.86 -19.37
CA PHE A 156 2.98 3.28 -19.69
C PHE A 156 2.13 3.08 -18.43
N LEU A 157 2.72 2.60 -17.35
CA LEU A 157 2.03 2.36 -16.09
C LEU A 157 1.68 3.66 -15.36
N ARG A 158 2.52 4.69 -15.43
CA ARG A 158 2.17 6.03 -14.94
C ARG A 158 0.94 6.56 -15.66
N HIS A 159 0.91 6.42 -16.98
CA HIS A 159 -0.23 6.86 -17.79
C HIS A 159 -1.51 6.04 -17.48
N ALA A 160 -1.38 4.73 -17.24
CA ALA A 160 -2.49 3.86 -16.84
C ALA A 160 -3.06 4.19 -15.44
N LEU A 161 -2.30 4.90 -14.61
CA LEU A 161 -2.71 5.34 -13.29
C LEU A 161 -3.23 6.79 -13.27
N GLU A 162 -3.09 7.53 -14.38
CA GLU A 162 -3.64 8.89 -14.48
C GLU A 162 -5.15 8.88 -14.25
N GLY A 163 -5.60 9.78 -13.38
CA GLY A 163 -7.00 9.85 -12.97
C GLY A 163 -7.44 8.83 -11.92
N THR A 164 -6.52 7.98 -11.44
CA THR A 164 -6.75 7.12 -10.27
C THR A 164 -6.15 7.75 -9.00
N GLU A 165 -6.54 7.24 -7.82
CA GLU A 165 -5.95 7.65 -6.53
C GLU A 165 -4.59 6.96 -6.26
N TRP A 166 -4.00 6.30 -7.29
CA TRP A 166 -2.77 5.53 -7.19
C TRP A 166 -1.64 6.15 -8.01
N SER A 167 -0.43 6.10 -7.48
CA SER A 167 0.80 6.53 -8.17
C SER A 167 1.95 5.58 -7.85
N ILE A 168 2.97 5.59 -8.72
CA ILE A 168 4.23 4.87 -8.54
C ILE A 168 5.34 5.91 -8.39
N THR A 169 6.18 5.67 -7.42
CA THR A 169 7.41 6.45 -7.20
C THR A 169 8.62 5.54 -7.33
#